data_46c47c60dcbe3abfe8b8cccdaf7ab0fd
#
_entry.id   46c47c60dcbe3abfe8b8cccdaf7ab0fd
#
_cell.length_a   1.000
_cell.length_b   1.000
_cell.length_c   1.000
_cell.angle_alpha   90.00
_cell.angle_beta   90.00
_cell.angle_gamma   90.00
#
_symmetry.space_group_name_H-M   'P 1'
#
loop_
_entity.id
_entity.type
_entity.pdbx_description
1 polymer ?
#
loop_
_entity_poly.entity_id
_entity_poly.type
_entity_poly.pdbx_seq_one_letter_code
_entity_poly.pdbx_strand_id
1 'polypeptide(L)'
;MPFAVSEGCRIYYRLEGVPAHPLLVLVHSLGTDHGMWNPQMPALLRRFRALRLDLRGHGASDAPAGDYTMAQLGRDVLAVADAAGAARFAYCGLSLGGMIGQWLGANSGDRIERLVLANTSPRMADPALFDIRRETVLRAGMGAIEDAVIGRFFSARLLASGNPAVASVRTSLLATSPVGYAGCCAAIRDMDQRPALAGIQVPVLVIAGDQDLSTPWTGHGDVLAGAIPGARAVRLSAAHLSNVERPSSFTAALFDFLLPKGPDDTLEAGFAVRRSVLGDKHVDGAVARTTEFTREFQELITRYAWGTVWTQPGLDPGVRRLLVLAITAALGRWEEFRLHVRTGLASELEMADVKEVLLTVAIYAGVPAANTGFHAALEESQSG
;
A
#
# COMPACT_ATOMS: atom_id res chain seq x y z
N MET A 1 -26.21 -0.32 -5.34
CA MET A 1 -24.83 -0.37 -5.84
C MET A 1 -24.21 1.00 -5.60
N PRO A 2 -22.96 1.10 -5.16
CA PRO A 2 -22.39 2.38 -4.79
C PRO A 2 -21.91 3.15 -6.04
N PHE A 3 -22.76 4.05 -6.50
CA PHE A 3 -22.42 5.04 -7.52
C PHE A 3 -22.62 6.44 -6.94
N ALA A 4 -21.65 7.33 -7.17
CA ALA A 4 -21.83 8.76 -7.03
C ALA A 4 -22.12 9.37 -8.40
N VAL A 5 -22.80 10.52 -8.44
CA VAL A 5 -23.06 11.24 -9.68
C VAL A 5 -22.23 12.53 -9.67
N SER A 6 -21.40 12.72 -10.69
CA SER A 6 -20.59 13.91 -10.89
C SER A 6 -20.80 14.41 -12.32
N GLU A 7 -21.35 15.62 -12.46
CA GLU A 7 -21.63 16.23 -13.77
C GLU A 7 -22.37 15.28 -14.75
N GLY A 8 -23.38 14.55 -14.25
CA GLY A 8 -24.17 13.59 -15.02
C GLY A 8 -23.50 12.24 -15.29
N CYS A 9 -22.26 12.04 -14.87
CA CYS A 9 -21.52 10.80 -14.99
C CYS A 9 -21.64 9.98 -13.69
N ARG A 10 -22.00 8.70 -13.78
CA ARG A 10 -22.02 7.79 -12.64
C ARG A 10 -20.63 7.24 -12.42
N ILE A 11 -20.08 7.50 -11.25
CA ILE A 11 -18.76 7.04 -10.81
C ILE A 11 -18.95 5.88 -9.84
N TYR A 12 -18.46 4.71 -10.22
CA TYR A 12 -18.48 3.52 -9.37
C TYR A 12 -17.43 3.66 -8.26
N TYR A 13 -17.79 3.23 -7.03
CA TYR A 13 -16.85 3.15 -5.93
C TYR A 13 -17.13 1.97 -5.01
N ARG A 14 -16.11 1.58 -4.24
CA ARG A 14 -16.20 0.63 -3.15
C ARG A 14 -15.71 1.29 -1.86
N LEU A 15 -16.47 1.10 -0.80
CA LEU A 15 -16.13 1.58 0.53
C LEU A 15 -16.04 0.36 1.45
N GLU A 16 -14.83 0.07 1.95
CA GLU A 16 -14.50 -1.18 2.63
C GLU A 16 -13.78 -0.86 3.95
N GLY A 17 -13.92 -1.73 4.94
CA GLY A 17 -13.24 -1.62 6.24
C GLY A 17 -14.15 -1.12 7.37
N VAL A 18 -13.54 -0.92 8.53
CA VAL A 18 -14.24 -0.54 9.76
C VAL A 18 -14.64 0.94 9.71
N PRO A 19 -15.91 1.30 9.94
CA PRO A 19 -16.37 2.70 9.87
C PRO A 19 -15.61 3.70 10.73
N ALA A 20 -15.09 3.26 11.88
CA ALA A 20 -14.35 4.12 12.82
C ALA A 20 -12.89 4.38 12.38
N HIS A 21 -12.37 3.66 11.40
CA HIS A 21 -11.03 3.89 10.90
C HIS A 21 -10.95 5.14 10.01
N PRO A 22 -9.79 5.84 9.98
CA PRO A 22 -9.58 6.99 9.09
C PRO A 22 -9.77 6.59 7.63
N LEU A 23 -10.35 7.50 6.84
CA LEU A 23 -10.63 7.24 5.44
C LEU A 23 -9.40 7.45 4.56
N LEU A 24 -9.10 6.46 3.71
CA LEU A 24 -8.10 6.54 2.66
C LEU A 24 -8.76 6.37 1.29
N VAL A 25 -8.68 7.40 0.45
CA VAL A 25 -9.14 7.38 -0.95
C VAL A 25 -8.00 6.90 -1.83
N LEU A 26 -8.28 5.88 -2.66
CA LEU A 26 -7.31 5.24 -3.55
C LEU A 26 -7.75 5.42 -5.01
N VAL A 27 -6.93 6.09 -5.81
CA VAL A 27 -7.23 6.41 -7.22
C VAL A 27 -6.20 5.80 -8.15
N HIS A 28 -6.69 5.03 -9.11
CA HIS A 28 -5.91 4.18 -10.00
C HIS A 28 -5.24 4.91 -11.18
N SER A 29 -4.37 4.19 -11.90
CA SER A 29 -3.68 4.63 -13.12
C SER A 29 -4.60 4.61 -14.34
N LEU A 30 -4.25 5.36 -15.39
CA LEU A 30 -4.88 5.29 -16.70
C LEU A 30 -4.87 3.84 -17.25
N GLY A 31 -6.02 3.34 -17.70
CA GLY A 31 -6.16 1.99 -18.24
C GLY A 31 -6.15 0.88 -17.21
N THR A 32 -6.39 1.20 -15.93
CA THR A 32 -6.64 0.22 -14.86
C THR A 32 -7.99 0.51 -14.20
N ASP A 33 -8.31 -0.16 -13.11
CA ASP A 33 -9.52 0.06 -12.32
C ASP A 33 -9.21 -0.01 -10.81
N HIS A 34 -10.22 0.11 -9.96
CA HIS A 34 -10.09 0.02 -8.50
C HIS A 34 -9.40 -1.27 -8.02
N GLY A 35 -9.46 -2.35 -8.81
CA GLY A 35 -8.81 -3.64 -8.51
C GLY A 35 -7.29 -3.57 -8.53
N MET A 36 -6.68 -2.55 -9.15
CA MET A 36 -5.25 -2.31 -9.09
C MET A 36 -4.71 -2.24 -7.63
N TRP A 37 -5.57 -1.84 -6.70
CA TRP A 37 -5.24 -1.71 -5.27
C TRP A 37 -5.42 -3.00 -4.46
N ASN A 38 -5.91 -4.10 -5.06
CA ASN A 38 -6.15 -5.36 -4.34
C ASN A 38 -4.94 -5.86 -3.54
N PRO A 39 -3.67 -5.73 -4.01
CA PRO A 39 -2.52 -6.17 -3.23
C PRO A 39 -2.32 -5.44 -1.91
N GLN A 40 -2.82 -4.21 -1.78
CA GLN A 40 -2.70 -3.40 -0.56
C GLN A 40 -3.84 -3.65 0.43
N MET A 41 -5.01 -4.10 -0.06
CA MET A 41 -6.25 -4.13 0.72
C MET A 41 -6.16 -4.93 2.02
N PRO A 42 -5.57 -6.17 2.06
CA PRO A 42 -5.50 -6.93 3.30
C PRO A 42 -4.78 -6.20 4.44
N ALA A 43 -3.76 -5.42 4.11
CA ALA A 43 -3.02 -4.64 5.11
C ALA A 43 -3.72 -3.31 5.44
N LEU A 44 -4.22 -2.59 4.42
CA LEU A 44 -4.88 -1.29 4.61
C LEU A 44 -6.13 -1.40 5.47
N LEU A 45 -6.96 -2.42 5.27
CA LEU A 45 -8.22 -2.60 5.99
C LEU A 45 -8.05 -2.84 7.50
N ARG A 46 -6.85 -3.18 7.94
CA ARG A 46 -6.52 -3.28 9.38
C ARG A 46 -6.42 -1.91 10.07
N ARG A 47 -6.21 -0.83 9.31
CA ARG A 47 -5.91 0.52 9.83
C ARG A 47 -6.74 1.63 9.21
N PHE A 48 -7.30 1.40 8.03
CA PHE A 48 -8.04 2.38 7.26
C PHE A 48 -9.40 1.85 6.82
N ARG A 49 -10.34 2.76 6.67
CA ARG A 49 -11.51 2.57 5.84
C ARG A 49 -11.11 2.99 4.42
N ALA A 50 -11.13 2.09 3.46
CA ALA A 50 -10.65 2.33 2.11
C ALA A 50 -11.79 2.66 1.17
N LEU A 51 -11.68 3.79 0.46
CA LEU A 51 -12.57 4.21 -0.62
C LEU A 51 -11.80 4.08 -1.93
N ARG A 52 -12.20 3.14 -2.77
CA ARG A 52 -11.64 2.92 -4.11
C ARG A 52 -12.68 3.26 -5.16
N LEU A 53 -12.31 3.98 -6.20
CA LEU A 53 -13.24 4.33 -7.28
C LEU A 53 -12.67 3.91 -8.64
N ASP A 54 -13.55 3.72 -9.60
CA ASP A 54 -13.21 3.66 -11.01
C ASP A 54 -13.37 5.07 -11.60
N LEU A 55 -12.30 5.60 -12.18
CA LEU A 55 -12.38 6.89 -12.87
C LEU A 55 -13.40 6.84 -14.02
N ARG A 56 -13.98 7.99 -14.39
CA ARG A 56 -14.82 8.06 -15.59
C ARG A 56 -14.11 7.40 -16.78
N GLY A 57 -14.83 6.58 -17.54
CA GLY A 57 -14.29 5.82 -18.65
C GLY A 57 -13.59 4.54 -18.30
N HIS A 58 -13.51 4.15 -16.99
CA HIS A 58 -12.84 2.96 -16.52
C HIS A 58 -13.78 2.08 -15.69
N GLY A 59 -13.46 0.79 -15.64
CA GLY A 59 -14.17 -0.19 -14.82
C GLY A 59 -15.68 -0.14 -14.98
N ALA A 60 -16.41 0.05 -13.89
CA ALA A 60 -17.86 0.11 -13.87
C ALA A 60 -18.43 1.55 -13.94
N SER A 61 -17.59 2.58 -14.07
CA SER A 61 -18.02 3.96 -14.26
C SER A 61 -18.48 4.26 -15.68
N ASP A 62 -19.36 5.25 -15.81
CA ASP A 62 -19.79 5.71 -17.14
C ASP A 62 -18.61 6.29 -17.94
N ALA A 63 -18.71 6.20 -19.27
CA ALA A 63 -17.69 6.68 -20.21
C ALA A 63 -18.31 7.76 -21.15
N PRO A 64 -18.57 8.99 -20.66
CA PRO A 64 -19.09 10.05 -21.52
C PRO A 64 -18.08 10.40 -22.61
N ALA A 65 -18.59 10.73 -23.80
CA ALA A 65 -17.74 11.16 -24.89
C ALA A 65 -17.17 12.57 -24.65
N GLY A 66 -15.99 12.83 -25.22
CA GLY A 66 -15.32 14.12 -25.18
C GLY A 66 -13.98 14.12 -24.46
N ASP A 67 -13.35 15.27 -24.43
CA ASP A 67 -12.09 15.50 -23.73
C ASP A 67 -12.37 15.77 -22.25
N TYR A 68 -11.68 15.05 -21.36
CA TYR A 68 -11.78 15.31 -19.93
C TYR A 68 -10.69 16.30 -19.49
N THR A 69 -10.87 16.88 -18.29
CA THR A 69 -9.89 17.78 -17.68
C THR A 69 -9.50 17.28 -16.29
N MET A 70 -8.31 17.67 -15.79
CA MET A 70 -7.90 17.35 -14.42
C MET A 70 -8.89 17.87 -13.38
N ALA A 71 -9.44 19.06 -13.61
CA ALA A 71 -10.47 19.65 -12.75
C ALA A 71 -11.73 18.78 -12.70
N GLN A 72 -12.18 18.24 -13.84
CA GLN A 72 -13.34 17.35 -13.90
C GLN A 72 -13.06 16.03 -13.16
N LEU A 73 -11.90 15.41 -13.39
CA LEU A 73 -11.50 14.18 -12.69
C LEU A 73 -11.34 14.40 -11.18
N GLY A 74 -10.85 15.57 -10.76
CA GLY A 74 -10.78 15.95 -9.36
C GLY A 74 -12.16 16.12 -8.70
N ARG A 75 -13.12 16.73 -9.40
CA ARG A 75 -14.50 16.85 -8.92
C ARG A 75 -15.20 15.49 -8.82
N ASP A 76 -14.88 14.52 -9.69
CA ASP A 76 -15.38 13.15 -9.54
C ASP A 76 -14.96 12.52 -8.22
N VAL A 77 -13.68 12.68 -7.86
CA VAL A 77 -13.17 12.17 -6.57
C VAL A 77 -13.89 12.83 -5.40
N LEU A 78 -14.09 14.15 -5.45
CA LEU A 78 -14.81 14.88 -4.39
C LEU A 78 -16.27 14.43 -4.28
N ALA A 79 -16.96 14.23 -5.41
CA ALA A 79 -18.35 13.75 -5.41
C ALA A 79 -18.45 12.33 -4.80
N VAL A 80 -17.48 11.45 -5.07
CA VAL A 80 -17.41 10.12 -4.46
C VAL A 80 -17.13 10.21 -2.96
N ALA A 81 -16.22 11.08 -2.53
CA ALA A 81 -15.93 11.32 -1.13
C ALA A 81 -17.17 11.85 -0.39
N ASP A 82 -17.91 12.78 -0.98
CA ASP A 82 -19.15 13.32 -0.43
C ASP A 82 -20.24 12.25 -0.31
N ALA A 83 -20.39 11.41 -1.34
CA ALA A 83 -21.33 10.27 -1.32
C ALA A 83 -20.96 9.22 -0.25
N ALA A 84 -19.68 9.12 0.10
CA ALA A 84 -19.18 8.28 1.18
C ALA A 84 -19.30 8.95 2.58
N GLY A 85 -19.78 10.21 2.66
CA GLY A 85 -19.90 10.98 3.88
C GLY A 85 -18.58 11.51 4.44
N ALA A 86 -17.56 11.69 3.58
CA ALA A 86 -16.23 12.09 4.00
C ALA A 86 -16.00 13.60 3.83
N ALA A 87 -15.96 14.35 4.91
CA ALA A 87 -15.58 15.75 4.90
C ALA A 87 -14.07 15.93 4.61
N ARG A 88 -13.23 15.09 5.20
CA ARG A 88 -11.77 15.05 4.99
C ARG A 88 -11.30 13.62 4.84
N PHE A 89 -10.19 13.41 4.14
CA PHE A 89 -9.64 12.08 3.88
C PHE A 89 -8.14 12.13 3.56
N ALA A 90 -7.44 11.02 3.81
CA ALA A 90 -6.12 10.79 3.23
C ALA A 90 -6.30 10.31 1.78
N TYR A 91 -5.37 10.69 0.90
CA TYR A 91 -5.44 10.36 -0.52
C TYR A 91 -4.17 9.67 -1.00
N CYS A 92 -4.32 8.64 -1.82
CA CYS A 92 -3.23 8.02 -2.55
C CYS A 92 -3.65 7.81 -4.01
N GLY A 93 -2.94 8.45 -4.92
CA GLY A 93 -3.14 8.29 -6.35
C GLY A 93 -1.89 7.85 -7.07
N LEU A 94 -2.04 6.92 -8.02
CA LEU A 94 -0.94 6.44 -8.85
C LEU A 94 -1.11 6.92 -10.29
N SER A 95 -0.05 7.46 -10.90
CA SER A 95 -0.03 7.94 -12.30
C SER A 95 -1.11 9.01 -12.54
N LEU A 96 -2.13 8.74 -13.35
CA LEU A 96 -3.29 9.61 -13.53
C LEU A 96 -3.95 9.96 -12.18
N GLY A 97 -4.10 8.96 -11.29
CA GLY A 97 -4.58 9.21 -9.93
C GLY A 97 -3.68 10.18 -9.14
N GLY A 98 -2.36 10.12 -9.35
CA GLY A 98 -1.41 11.07 -8.77
C GLY A 98 -1.53 12.47 -9.37
N MET A 99 -1.80 12.60 -10.68
CA MET A 99 -2.08 13.88 -11.35
C MET A 99 -3.35 14.53 -10.79
N ILE A 100 -4.40 13.72 -10.59
CA ILE A 100 -5.64 14.17 -9.93
C ILE A 100 -5.35 14.61 -8.49
N GLY A 101 -4.49 13.87 -7.76
CA GLY A 101 -4.07 14.21 -6.41
C GLY A 101 -3.37 15.56 -6.31
N GLN A 102 -2.54 15.93 -7.29
CA GLN A 102 -1.93 17.26 -7.37
C GLN A 102 -2.98 18.35 -7.53
N TRP A 103 -3.97 18.13 -8.40
CA TRP A 103 -5.08 19.08 -8.57
C TRP A 103 -5.88 19.24 -7.27
N LEU A 104 -6.19 18.13 -6.59
CA LEU A 104 -6.90 18.14 -5.31
C LEU A 104 -6.10 18.89 -4.23
N GLY A 105 -4.80 18.60 -4.11
CA GLY A 105 -3.94 19.28 -3.14
C GLY A 105 -3.86 20.80 -3.34
N ALA A 106 -3.89 21.25 -4.61
CA ALA A 106 -3.82 22.67 -4.95
C ALA A 106 -5.17 23.40 -4.86
N ASN A 107 -6.31 22.71 -5.13
CA ASN A 107 -7.61 23.36 -5.27
C ASN A 107 -8.63 22.98 -4.16
N SER A 108 -8.33 21.95 -3.37
CA SER A 108 -9.22 21.40 -2.32
C SER A 108 -8.40 20.85 -1.15
N GLY A 109 -7.31 21.52 -0.80
CA GLY A 109 -6.39 21.08 0.26
C GLY A 109 -7.04 20.96 1.63
N ASP A 110 -8.10 21.73 1.91
CA ASP A 110 -8.93 21.65 3.11
C ASP A 110 -9.63 20.29 3.26
N ARG A 111 -9.86 19.56 2.15
CA ARG A 111 -10.44 18.22 2.12
C ARG A 111 -9.40 17.11 2.33
N ILE A 112 -8.11 17.41 2.18
CA ILE A 112 -7.02 16.43 2.19
C ILE A 112 -6.29 16.49 3.53
N GLU A 113 -6.13 15.34 4.19
CA GLU A 113 -5.33 15.22 5.42
C GLU A 113 -3.84 14.95 5.11
N ARG A 114 -3.59 14.01 4.21
CA ARG A 114 -2.27 13.62 3.71
C ARG A 114 -2.39 13.19 2.26
N LEU A 115 -1.40 13.50 1.45
CA LEU A 115 -1.41 13.28 0.00
C LEU A 115 -0.26 12.38 -0.42
N VAL A 116 -0.56 11.24 -1.05
CA VAL A 116 0.45 10.36 -1.65
C VAL A 116 0.34 10.42 -3.16
N LEU A 117 1.44 10.81 -3.80
CA LEU A 117 1.60 10.97 -5.24
C LEU A 117 2.55 9.88 -5.75
N ALA A 118 2.02 8.78 -6.28
CA ALA A 118 2.82 7.63 -6.69
C ALA A 118 3.00 7.59 -8.21
N ASN A 119 4.23 7.36 -8.68
CA ASN A 119 4.58 7.14 -10.09
C ASN A 119 3.87 8.13 -11.03
N THR A 120 4.02 9.42 -10.79
CA THR A 120 3.24 10.49 -11.42
C THR A 120 4.10 11.69 -11.81
N SER A 121 3.49 12.64 -12.51
CA SER A 121 4.17 13.80 -13.07
C SER A 121 3.30 15.05 -12.95
N PRO A 122 3.88 16.26 -12.78
CA PRO A 122 3.13 17.49 -12.86
C PRO A 122 2.86 17.95 -14.30
N ARG A 123 3.62 17.42 -15.26
CA ARG A 123 3.47 17.66 -16.70
C ARG A 123 4.14 16.55 -17.48
N MET A 124 3.55 16.12 -18.58
CA MET A 124 4.20 15.17 -19.49
C MET A 124 5.14 15.91 -20.46
N ALA A 125 6.33 15.35 -20.68
CA ALA A 125 7.35 15.97 -21.52
C ALA A 125 6.92 16.04 -22.99
N ASP A 126 6.21 15.01 -23.47
CA ASP A 126 5.70 14.94 -24.84
C ASP A 126 4.18 14.72 -24.84
N PRO A 127 3.38 15.81 -24.85
CA PRO A 127 1.93 15.74 -24.92
C PRO A 127 1.40 15.04 -26.18
N ALA A 128 2.12 15.10 -27.31
CA ALA A 128 1.68 14.53 -28.57
C ALA A 128 1.53 12.98 -28.51
N LEU A 129 2.27 12.32 -27.62
CA LEU A 129 2.10 10.88 -27.39
C LEU A 129 0.70 10.53 -26.91
N PHE A 130 0.01 11.44 -26.22
CA PHE A 130 -1.35 11.22 -25.75
C PHE A 130 -2.38 11.42 -26.86
N ASP A 131 -2.12 12.30 -27.84
CA ASP A 131 -2.94 12.40 -29.05
C ASP A 131 -2.83 11.11 -29.90
N ILE A 132 -1.61 10.60 -30.10
CA ILE A 132 -1.39 9.34 -30.81
C ILE A 132 -2.11 8.18 -30.12
N ARG A 133 -2.02 8.07 -28.79
CA ARG A 133 -2.73 7.02 -28.03
C ARG A 133 -4.23 7.16 -28.17
N ARG A 134 -4.76 8.38 -28.05
CA ARG A 134 -6.16 8.71 -28.19
C ARG A 134 -6.70 8.28 -29.55
N GLU A 135 -6.05 8.70 -30.64
CA GLU A 135 -6.43 8.34 -32.00
C GLU A 135 -6.37 6.81 -32.21
N THR A 136 -5.31 6.17 -31.68
CA THR A 136 -5.13 4.72 -31.82
C THR A 136 -6.26 3.95 -31.14
N VAL A 137 -6.61 4.28 -29.89
CA VAL A 137 -7.67 3.55 -29.18
C VAL A 137 -9.06 3.80 -29.77
N LEU A 138 -9.33 5.01 -30.22
CA LEU A 138 -10.61 5.35 -30.87
C LEU A 138 -10.78 4.63 -32.23
N ARG A 139 -9.69 4.42 -32.96
CA ARG A 139 -9.71 3.75 -34.26
C ARG A 139 -9.65 2.23 -34.16
N ALA A 140 -8.81 1.70 -33.27
CA ALA A 140 -8.42 0.29 -33.27
C ALA A 140 -8.67 -0.43 -31.92
N GLY A 141 -9.25 0.27 -30.94
CA GLY A 141 -9.57 -0.28 -29.60
C GLY A 141 -8.34 -0.43 -28.71
N MET A 142 -8.58 -0.87 -27.48
CA MET A 142 -7.56 -0.97 -26.44
C MET A 142 -6.46 -2.00 -26.74
N GLY A 143 -6.78 -3.06 -27.49
CA GLY A 143 -5.81 -4.07 -27.89
C GLY A 143 -4.64 -3.52 -28.70
N ALA A 144 -4.85 -2.41 -29.44
CA ALA A 144 -3.80 -1.80 -30.26
C ALA A 144 -2.66 -1.15 -29.48
N ILE A 145 -2.87 -0.87 -28.17
CA ILE A 145 -1.87 -0.26 -27.29
C ILE A 145 -1.40 -1.22 -26.18
N GLU A 146 -1.98 -2.41 -26.09
CA GLU A 146 -1.84 -3.33 -24.97
C GLU A 146 -0.37 -3.61 -24.61
N ASP A 147 0.41 -4.16 -25.55
CA ASP A 147 1.78 -4.57 -25.27
C ASP A 147 2.69 -3.37 -24.92
N ALA A 148 2.47 -2.23 -25.59
CA ALA A 148 3.24 -1.02 -25.30
C ALA A 148 2.94 -0.45 -23.91
N VAL A 149 1.69 -0.55 -23.43
CA VAL A 149 1.29 -0.09 -22.08
C VAL A 149 1.78 -1.07 -21.03
N ILE A 150 1.54 -2.36 -21.19
CA ILE A 150 1.97 -3.40 -20.25
C ILE A 150 3.50 -3.43 -20.10
N GLY A 151 4.23 -3.26 -21.21
CA GLY A 151 5.70 -3.18 -21.20
C GLY A 151 6.26 -1.98 -20.45
N ARG A 152 5.47 -0.89 -20.24
CA ARG A 152 5.84 0.27 -19.42
C ARG A 152 5.38 0.13 -17.97
N PHE A 153 4.31 -0.63 -17.73
CA PHE A 153 3.74 -0.80 -16.41
C PHE A 153 4.62 -1.63 -15.48
N PHE A 154 5.34 -2.61 -16.04
CA PHE A 154 6.10 -3.59 -15.28
C PHE A 154 7.53 -3.72 -15.75
N SER A 155 8.43 -4.09 -14.85
CA SER A 155 9.80 -4.41 -15.19
C SER A 155 9.88 -5.68 -16.06
N ALA A 156 10.91 -5.77 -16.90
CA ALA A 156 11.17 -6.96 -17.71
C ALA A 156 11.22 -8.24 -16.86
N ARG A 157 11.76 -8.16 -15.64
CA ARG A 157 11.82 -9.28 -14.71
C ARG A 157 10.41 -9.77 -14.32
N LEU A 158 9.50 -8.85 -13.98
CA LEU A 158 8.14 -9.23 -13.60
C LEU A 158 7.37 -9.80 -14.80
N LEU A 159 7.51 -9.20 -15.96
CA LEU A 159 6.90 -9.69 -17.20
C LEU A 159 7.34 -11.13 -17.52
N ALA A 160 8.63 -11.43 -17.38
CA ALA A 160 9.17 -12.76 -17.63
C ALA A 160 8.78 -13.81 -16.57
N SER A 161 8.32 -13.40 -15.39
CA SER A 161 8.00 -14.32 -14.27
C SER A 161 6.65 -15.02 -14.40
N GLY A 162 5.78 -14.60 -15.33
CA GLY A 162 4.42 -15.12 -15.44
C GLY A 162 3.51 -14.75 -14.25
N ASN A 163 3.84 -13.68 -13.49
CA ASN A 163 3.07 -13.28 -12.32
C ASN A 163 1.60 -12.99 -12.69
N PRO A 164 0.61 -13.59 -12.02
CA PRO A 164 -0.81 -13.43 -12.34
C PRO A 164 -1.32 -11.99 -12.21
N ALA A 165 -0.65 -11.13 -11.42
CA ALA A 165 -1.01 -9.73 -11.31
C ALA A 165 -0.86 -8.98 -12.65
N VAL A 166 0.10 -9.37 -13.51
CA VAL A 166 0.26 -8.81 -14.86
C VAL A 166 -0.95 -9.13 -15.72
N ALA A 167 -1.43 -10.38 -15.69
CA ALA A 167 -2.63 -10.80 -16.42
C ALA A 167 -3.88 -10.06 -15.95
N SER A 168 -4.02 -9.85 -14.63
CA SER A 168 -5.13 -9.08 -14.07
C SER A 168 -5.15 -7.64 -14.57
N VAL A 169 -4.01 -6.95 -14.55
CA VAL A 169 -3.88 -5.57 -15.07
C VAL A 169 -4.12 -5.51 -16.58
N ARG A 170 -3.64 -6.50 -17.34
CA ARG A 170 -3.91 -6.63 -18.78
C ARG A 170 -5.41 -6.74 -19.07
N THR A 171 -6.13 -7.54 -18.29
CA THR A 171 -7.59 -7.67 -18.40
C THR A 171 -8.30 -6.35 -18.14
N SER A 172 -7.92 -5.61 -17.09
CA SER A 172 -8.48 -4.29 -16.80
C SER A 172 -8.20 -3.29 -17.93
N LEU A 173 -6.98 -3.29 -18.49
CA LEU A 173 -6.63 -2.44 -19.62
C LEU A 173 -7.53 -2.71 -20.84
N LEU A 174 -7.70 -3.96 -21.22
CA LEU A 174 -8.50 -4.37 -22.37
C LEU A 174 -10.01 -4.11 -22.17
N ALA A 175 -10.48 -4.14 -20.92
CA ALA A 175 -11.86 -3.84 -20.56
C ALA A 175 -12.16 -2.33 -20.46
N THR A 176 -11.13 -1.47 -20.46
CA THR A 176 -11.30 -0.02 -20.40
C THR A 176 -12.00 0.49 -21.66
N SER A 177 -12.95 1.42 -21.50
CA SER A 177 -13.61 2.07 -22.63
C SER A 177 -12.62 2.87 -23.48
N PRO A 178 -12.49 2.62 -24.80
CA PRO A 178 -11.64 3.42 -25.66
C PRO A 178 -12.00 4.91 -25.64
N VAL A 179 -13.29 5.24 -25.53
CA VAL A 179 -13.79 6.62 -25.43
C VAL A 179 -13.32 7.27 -24.13
N GLY A 180 -13.49 6.56 -22.99
CA GLY A 180 -13.06 7.05 -21.69
C GLY A 180 -11.54 7.15 -21.56
N TYR A 181 -10.80 6.16 -22.07
CA TYR A 181 -9.34 6.22 -22.14
C TYR A 181 -8.86 7.44 -22.93
N ALA A 182 -9.47 7.69 -24.10
CA ALA A 182 -9.16 8.85 -24.94
C ALA A 182 -9.47 10.18 -24.23
N GLY A 183 -10.58 10.27 -23.52
CA GLY A 183 -10.93 11.44 -22.71
C GLY A 183 -9.89 11.73 -21.61
N CYS A 184 -9.42 10.70 -20.92
CA CYS A 184 -8.35 10.82 -19.93
C CYS A 184 -6.99 11.17 -20.56
N CYS A 185 -6.69 10.68 -21.77
CA CYS A 185 -5.49 11.10 -22.52
C CYS A 185 -5.51 12.61 -22.79
N ALA A 186 -6.65 13.20 -23.13
CA ALA A 186 -6.79 14.65 -23.31
C ALA A 186 -6.46 15.40 -22.00
N ALA A 187 -6.99 14.94 -20.87
CA ALA A 187 -6.68 15.55 -19.58
C ALA A 187 -5.19 15.53 -19.25
N ILE A 188 -4.49 14.43 -19.60
CA ILE A 188 -3.02 14.33 -19.38
C ILE A 188 -2.24 15.20 -20.37
N ARG A 189 -2.67 15.25 -21.63
CA ARG A 189 -2.07 16.08 -22.68
C ARG A 189 -2.06 17.56 -22.29
N ASP A 190 -3.20 18.03 -21.79
CA ASP A 190 -3.46 19.46 -21.58
C ASP A 190 -3.00 19.94 -20.20
N MET A 191 -2.63 19.05 -19.28
CA MET A 191 -2.23 19.47 -17.95
C MET A 191 -0.84 20.06 -17.89
N ASP A 192 -0.71 21.17 -17.16
CA ASP A 192 0.54 21.64 -16.56
C ASP A 192 0.26 22.14 -15.14
N GLN A 193 0.60 21.31 -14.17
CA GLN A 193 0.34 21.60 -12.75
C GLN A 193 1.53 22.20 -12.01
N ARG A 194 2.69 22.35 -12.68
CA ARG A 194 3.92 22.91 -12.08
C ARG A 194 3.69 24.26 -11.39
N PRO A 195 2.92 25.20 -11.95
CA PRO A 195 2.67 26.48 -11.29
C PRO A 195 1.91 26.38 -9.96
N ALA A 196 1.12 25.31 -9.77
CA ALA A 196 0.28 25.13 -8.60
C ALA A 196 0.95 24.34 -7.46
N LEU A 197 2.09 23.67 -7.72
CA LEU A 197 2.73 22.76 -6.75
C LEU A 197 3.12 23.46 -5.45
N ALA A 198 3.66 24.67 -5.51
CA ALA A 198 4.06 25.44 -4.32
C ALA A 198 2.87 25.84 -3.43
N GLY A 199 1.65 25.80 -3.98
CA GLY A 199 0.39 26.05 -3.24
C GLY A 199 -0.11 24.84 -2.47
N ILE A 200 0.44 23.66 -2.65
CA ILE A 200 0.06 22.45 -1.91
C ILE A 200 0.65 22.53 -0.50
N GLN A 201 -0.20 22.75 0.50
CA GLN A 201 0.22 22.95 1.89
C GLN A 201 0.00 21.73 2.80
N VAL A 202 -0.65 20.68 2.28
CA VAL A 202 -0.85 19.44 3.03
C VAL A 202 0.44 18.59 3.02
N PRO A 203 0.66 17.72 4.02
CA PRO A 203 1.79 16.79 3.98
C PRO A 203 1.75 15.91 2.73
N VAL A 204 2.88 15.82 2.00
CA VAL A 204 2.98 15.05 0.75
C VAL A 204 4.07 13.99 0.82
N LEU A 205 3.75 12.79 0.31
CA LEU A 205 4.72 11.76 -0.01
C LEU A 205 4.73 11.50 -1.52
N VAL A 206 5.88 11.60 -2.13
CA VAL A 206 6.13 11.19 -3.53
C VAL A 206 6.72 9.78 -3.52
N ILE A 207 6.08 8.83 -4.20
CA ILE A 207 6.61 7.49 -4.42
C ILE A 207 6.97 7.35 -5.90
N ALA A 208 8.17 6.84 -6.21
CA ALA A 208 8.61 6.60 -7.57
C ALA A 208 9.24 5.23 -7.73
N GLY A 209 9.09 4.63 -8.91
CA GLY A 209 9.80 3.41 -9.29
C GLY A 209 11.12 3.73 -9.99
N ASP A 210 12.21 3.06 -9.59
CA ASP A 210 13.53 3.26 -10.20
C ASP A 210 13.60 2.81 -11.68
N GLN A 211 12.66 1.96 -12.10
CA GLN A 211 12.57 1.41 -13.45
C GLN A 211 11.33 1.93 -14.19
N ASP A 212 10.71 3.00 -13.71
CA ASP A 212 9.53 3.61 -14.34
C ASP A 212 9.92 4.32 -15.64
N LEU A 213 9.41 3.80 -16.76
CA LEU A 213 9.62 4.38 -18.10
C LEU A 213 8.51 5.36 -18.50
N SER A 214 7.42 5.44 -17.74
CA SER A 214 6.30 6.34 -18.01
C SER A 214 6.48 7.70 -17.34
N THR A 215 6.90 7.69 -16.09
CA THR A 215 7.19 8.87 -15.27
C THR A 215 8.48 8.62 -14.48
N PRO A 216 9.65 8.62 -15.15
CA PRO A 216 10.93 8.44 -14.50
C PRO A 216 11.13 9.41 -13.35
N TRP A 217 11.98 9.05 -12.38
CA TRP A 217 12.26 9.97 -11.28
C TRP A 217 12.68 11.36 -11.77
N THR A 218 13.69 11.40 -12.65
CA THR A 218 14.22 12.65 -13.20
C THR A 218 13.23 13.31 -14.16
N GLY A 219 12.90 14.56 -13.90
CA GLY A 219 11.94 15.37 -14.66
C GLY A 219 10.48 15.20 -14.22
N HIS A 220 10.20 14.28 -13.28
CA HIS A 220 8.83 13.99 -12.82
C HIS A 220 8.74 13.96 -11.30
N GLY A 221 9.17 12.88 -10.65
CA GLY A 221 9.12 12.74 -9.19
C GLY A 221 10.02 13.74 -8.46
N ASP A 222 11.20 14.03 -8.98
CA ASP A 222 12.13 15.02 -8.46
C ASP A 222 11.54 16.45 -8.53
N VAL A 223 10.82 16.78 -9.59
CA VAL A 223 10.10 18.06 -9.72
C VAL A 223 9.03 18.20 -8.65
N LEU A 224 8.24 17.14 -8.42
CA LEU A 224 7.22 17.12 -7.36
C LEU A 224 7.86 17.29 -5.98
N ALA A 225 8.89 16.50 -5.69
CA ALA A 225 9.57 16.53 -4.40
C ALA A 225 10.29 17.87 -4.13
N GLY A 226 10.78 18.52 -5.18
CA GLY A 226 11.46 19.80 -5.05
C GLY A 226 10.54 21.04 -5.02
N ALA A 227 9.37 20.96 -5.67
CA ALA A 227 8.46 22.09 -5.79
C ALA A 227 7.36 22.14 -4.72
N ILE A 228 7.00 21.00 -4.13
CA ILE A 228 5.98 20.92 -3.07
C ILE A 228 6.66 21.12 -1.70
N PRO A 229 6.26 22.15 -0.91
CA PRO A 229 6.89 22.40 0.39
C PRO A 229 6.81 21.20 1.33
N GLY A 230 7.96 20.80 1.88
CA GLY A 230 8.05 19.70 2.85
C GLY A 230 7.70 18.31 2.31
N ALA A 231 7.64 18.12 1.00
CA ALA A 231 7.37 16.82 0.40
C ALA A 231 8.48 15.82 0.75
N ARG A 232 8.07 14.62 1.18
CA ARG A 232 8.96 13.46 1.38
C ARG A 232 8.97 12.63 0.10
N ALA A 233 10.07 11.92 -0.15
CA ALA A 233 10.19 11.04 -1.32
C ALA A 233 10.70 9.65 -0.92
N VAL A 234 10.15 8.62 -1.58
CA VAL A 234 10.58 7.22 -1.48
C VAL A 234 10.71 6.65 -2.88
N ARG A 235 11.83 5.97 -3.14
CA ARG A 235 12.07 5.27 -4.40
C ARG A 235 12.02 3.77 -4.18
N LEU A 236 11.33 3.05 -5.06
CA LEU A 236 11.15 1.60 -5.01
C LEU A 236 11.81 0.95 -6.21
N SER A 237 12.41 -0.22 -6.02
CA SER A 237 12.96 -1.03 -7.12
C SER A 237 11.83 -1.69 -7.92
N ALA A 238 11.08 -0.87 -8.66
CA ALA A 238 9.90 -1.23 -9.42
C ALA A 238 9.76 -0.37 -10.68
N ALA A 239 8.91 -0.80 -11.62
CA ALA A 239 8.47 -0.01 -12.75
C ALA A 239 7.25 0.88 -12.37
N HIS A 240 6.38 1.18 -13.35
CA HIS A 240 5.31 2.18 -13.21
C HIS A 240 4.21 1.78 -12.21
N LEU A 241 3.75 0.54 -12.22
CA LEU A 241 2.78 0.06 -11.22
C LEU A 241 3.50 -0.49 -9.99
N SER A 242 4.22 0.37 -9.29
CA SER A 242 5.06 -0.01 -8.16
C SER A 242 4.28 -0.64 -7.00
N ASN A 243 3.00 -0.30 -6.84
CA ASN A 243 2.09 -0.91 -5.87
C ASN A 243 1.79 -2.38 -6.19
N VAL A 244 1.74 -2.77 -7.47
CA VAL A 244 1.52 -4.15 -7.92
C VAL A 244 2.83 -4.93 -7.92
N GLU A 245 3.92 -4.31 -8.38
CA GLU A 245 5.23 -4.96 -8.51
C GLU A 245 5.93 -5.16 -7.17
N ARG A 246 5.79 -4.22 -6.22
CA ARG A 246 6.39 -4.25 -4.87
C ARG A 246 5.33 -3.97 -3.78
N PRO A 247 4.32 -4.82 -3.65
CA PRO A 247 3.17 -4.53 -2.81
C PRO A 247 3.54 -4.29 -1.35
N SER A 248 4.44 -5.08 -0.79
CA SER A 248 4.88 -4.93 0.61
C SER A 248 5.64 -3.63 0.85
N SER A 249 6.61 -3.30 -0.02
CA SER A 249 7.40 -2.08 0.11
C SER A 249 6.55 -0.83 -0.10
N PHE A 250 5.62 -0.87 -1.07
CA PHE A 250 4.68 0.22 -1.31
C PHE A 250 3.77 0.44 -0.10
N THR A 251 3.20 -0.64 0.44
CA THR A 251 2.31 -0.57 1.62
C THR A 251 3.06 -0.08 2.86
N ALA A 252 4.32 -0.50 3.05
CA ALA A 252 5.16 0.00 4.13
C ALA A 252 5.40 1.51 4.04
N ALA A 253 5.69 2.04 2.82
CA ALA A 253 5.83 3.47 2.60
C ALA A 253 4.53 4.25 2.87
N LEU A 254 3.36 3.68 2.52
CA LEU A 254 2.07 4.26 2.87
C LEU A 254 1.88 4.36 4.39
N PHE A 255 2.11 3.27 5.12
CA PHE A 255 1.95 3.27 6.58
C PHE A 255 2.93 4.20 7.28
N ASP A 256 4.20 4.21 6.84
CA ASP A 256 5.20 5.13 7.38
C ASP A 256 4.80 6.59 7.27
N PHE A 257 4.06 6.94 6.22
CA PHE A 257 3.64 8.31 5.98
C PHE A 257 2.23 8.62 6.50
N LEU A 258 1.26 7.73 6.31
CA LEU A 258 -0.13 7.99 6.61
C LEU A 258 -0.48 7.83 8.09
N LEU A 259 0.23 6.93 8.79
CA LEU A 259 -0.01 6.75 10.22
C LEU A 259 0.79 7.78 11.02
N PRO A 260 0.18 8.39 12.05
CA PRO A 260 0.90 9.31 12.91
C PRO A 260 2.06 8.61 13.61
N LYS A 261 3.20 9.28 13.67
CA LYS A 261 4.38 8.87 14.45
C LYS A 261 4.53 9.79 15.64
N GLY A 262 3.76 9.55 16.69
CA GLY A 262 4.07 10.11 17.99
C GLY A 262 5.14 9.27 18.69
N PRO A 263 6.02 9.82 19.52
CA PRO A 263 6.91 9.03 20.38
C PRO A 263 6.14 8.05 21.26
N ASP A 264 4.90 8.39 21.65
CA ASP A 264 4.04 7.52 22.45
C ASP A 264 3.27 6.49 21.60
N ASP A 265 2.93 6.80 20.35
CA ASP A 265 2.16 5.91 19.47
C ASP A 265 2.90 4.59 19.16
N THR A 266 4.24 4.62 19.02
CA THR A 266 5.03 3.40 18.80
C THR A 266 5.11 2.54 20.05
N LEU A 267 5.08 3.12 21.23
CA LEU A 267 5.06 2.40 22.50
C LEU A 267 3.69 1.77 22.73
N GLU A 268 2.62 2.52 22.54
CA GLU A 268 1.25 2.04 22.68
C GLU A 268 0.92 0.95 21.65
N ALA A 269 1.24 1.18 20.37
CA ALA A 269 1.12 0.17 19.32
C ALA A 269 1.98 -1.06 19.62
N GLY A 270 3.17 -0.87 20.18
CA GLY A 270 4.05 -1.94 20.60
C GLY A 270 3.44 -2.77 21.74
N PHE A 271 2.84 -2.15 22.74
CA PHE A 271 2.11 -2.85 23.79
C PHE A 271 0.91 -3.62 23.26
N ALA A 272 0.12 -3.02 22.36
CA ALA A 272 -1.03 -3.69 21.75
C ALA A 272 -0.61 -4.95 20.98
N VAL A 273 0.43 -4.89 20.14
CA VAL A 273 0.95 -6.04 19.41
C VAL A 273 1.61 -7.06 20.35
N ARG A 274 2.39 -6.62 21.33
CA ARG A 274 3.01 -7.50 22.31
C ARG A 274 1.96 -8.31 23.08
N ARG A 275 0.84 -7.69 23.44
CA ARG A 275 -0.30 -8.36 24.10
C ARG A 275 -0.97 -9.37 23.17
N SER A 276 -1.21 -9.00 21.92
CA SER A 276 -1.84 -9.93 20.96
C SER A 276 -0.98 -11.17 20.66
N VAL A 277 0.36 -11.04 20.77
CA VAL A 277 1.30 -12.12 20.46
C VAL A 277 1.65 -12.95 21.71
N LEU A 278 1.88 -12.31 22.86
CA LEU A 278 2.37 -12.98 24.08
C LEU A 278 1.28 -13.16 25.15
N GLY A 279 0.11 -12.57 24.96
CA GLY A 279 -0.99 -12.57 25.92
C GLY A 279 -0.87 -11.51 27.01
N ASP A 280 -2.01 -11.04 27.49
CA ASP A 280 -2.11 -9.97 28.51
C ASP A 280 -1.38 -10.33 29.81
N LYS A 281 -1.58 -11.54 30.31
CA LYS A 281 -0.96 -12.03 31.56
C LYS A 281 0.57 -11.94 31.54
N HIS A 282 1.20 -12.28 30.41
CA HIS A 282 2.66 -12.20 30.28
C HIS A 282 3.13 -10.75 30.26
N VAL A 283 2.45 -9.89 29.48
CA VAL A 283 2.82 -8.47 29.35
C VAL A 283 2.60 -7.72 30.63
N ASP A 284 1.48 -7.93 31.32
CA ASP A 284 1.20 -7.31 32.62
C ASP A 284 2.21 -7.72 33.68
N GLY A 285 2.58 -9.01 33.69
CA GLY A 285 3.65 -9.50 34.55
C GLY A 285 5.02 -8.87 34.26
N ALA A 286 5.35 -8.62 33.00
CA ALA A 286 6.60 -7.94 32.61
C ALA A 286 6.56 -6.45 33.01
N VAL A 287 5.45 -5.78 32.81
CA VAL A 287 5.25 -4.38 33.22
C VAL A 287 5.35 -4.24 34.74
N ALA A 288 4.69 -5.13 35.50
CA ALA A 288 4.73 -5.11 36.97
C ALA A 288 6.14 -5.33 37.57
N ARG A 289 6.99 -6.05 36.86
CA ARG A 289 8.39 -6.28 37.24
C ARG A 289 9.36 -5.21 36.75
N THR A 290 8.88 -4.20 36.03
CA THR A 290 9.72 -3.11 35.54
C THR A 290 10.18 -2.23 36.69
N THR A 291 11.49 -2.09 36.82
CA THR A 291 12.15 -1.21 37.80
C THR A 291 12.71 0.02 37.08
N GLU A 292 13.20 1.00 37.82
CA GLU A 292 13.91 2.15 37.25
C GLU A 292 15.10 1.71 36.37
N PHE A 293 15.83 0.70 36.80
CA PHE A 293 16.97 0.13 36.06
C PHE A 293 16.55 -0.54 34.74
N THR A 294 15.38 -1.18 34.66
CA THR A 294 14.93 -1.95 33.47
C THR A 294 13.96 -1.17 32.56
N ARG A 295 13.50 0.01 32.99
CA ARG A 295 12.46 0.78 32.30
C ARG A 295 12.85 1.11 30.85
N GLU A 296 14.00 1.74 30.67
CA GLU A 296 14.47 2.13 29.33
C GLU A 296 14.62 0.94 28.39
N PHE A 297 15.08 -0.20 28.91
CA PHE A 297 15.17 -1.42 28.11
C PHE A 297 13.77 -1.96 27.72
N GLN A 298 12.81 -1.98 28.66
CA GLN A 298 11.44 -2.41 28.36
C GLN A 298 10.75 -1.49 27.35
N GLU A 299 10.95 -0.19 27.45
CA GLU A 299 10.46 0.76 26.46
C GLU A 299 11.15 0.57 25.11
N LEU A 300 12.47 0.39 25.08
CA LEU A 300 13.24 0.13 23.88
C LEU A 300 12.69 -1.09 23.11
N ILE A 301 12.61 -2.25 23.76
CA ILE A 301 12.12 -3.47 23.10
C ILE A 301 10.66 -3.35 22.68
N THR A 302 9.83 -2.68 23.49
CA THR A 302 8.41 -2.49 23.15
C THR A 302 8.26 -1.58 21.93
N ARG A 303 9.01 -0.49 21.82
CA ARG A 303 8.99 0.40 20.66
C ARG A 303 9.56 -0.25 19.41
N TYR A 304 10.74 -0.85 19.48
CA TYR A 304 11.46 -1.33 18.30
C TYR A 304 11.02 -2.74 17.88
N ALA A 305 11.01 -3.71 18.78
CA ALA A 305 10.58 -5.06 18.40
C ALA A 305 9.08 -5.07 18.09
N TRP A 306 8.25 -4.66 19.04
CA TRP A 306 6.81 -4.79 18.96
C TRP A 306 6.13 -3.66 18.19
N GLY A 307 6.55 -2.41 18.42
CA GLY A 307 5.96 -1.22 17.79
C GLY A 307 6.51 -0.92 16.38
N THR A 308 7.65 -1.49 15.97
CA THR A 308 8.25 -1.24 14.67
C THR A 308 8.36 -2.51 13.83
N VAL A 309 8.98 -3.60 14.35
CA VAL A 309 9.20 -4.81 13.56
C VAL A 309 7.94 -5.65 13.44
N TRP A 310 7.26 -5.92 14.56
CA TRP A 310 6.05 -6.75 14.56
C TRP A 310 4.82 -6.07 13.96
N THR A 311 4.81 -4.74 13.84
CA THR A 311 3.77 -3.96 13.13
C THR A 311 3.98 -3.89 11.63
N GLN A 312 5.14 -4.34 11.09
CA GLN A 312 5.41 -4.30 9.66
C GLN A 312 4.43 -5.21 8.89
N PRO A 313 3.82 -4.72 7.79
CA PRO A 313 2.83 -5.48 7.04
C PRO A 313 3.40 -6.55 6.11
N GLY A 314 4.73 -6.63 5.98
CA GLY A 314 5.41 -7.47 5.00
C GLY A 314 5.36 -8.98 5.28
N LEU A 315 5.11 -9.39 6.54
CA LEU A 315 4.95 -10.80 6.94
C LEU A 315 3.71 -10.95 7.80
N ASP A 316 2.99 -12.02 7.57
CA ASP A 316 1.90 -12.45 8.45
C ASP A 316 2.44 -12.73 9.87
N PRO A 317 1.67 -12.44 10.94
CA PRO A 317 2.09 -12.69 12.32
C PRO A 317 2.52 -14.13 12.59
N GLY A 318 1.82 -15.12 12.04
CA GLY A 318 2.18 -16.53 12.15
C GLY A 318 3.53 -16.85 11.52
N VAL A 319 3.78 -16.37 10.29
CA VAL A 319 5.08 -16.52 9.61
C VAL A 319 6.19 -15.84 10.43
N ARG A 320 5.94 -14.67 11.00
CA ARG A 320 6.91 -13.97 11.85
C ARG A 320 7.23 -14.77 13.10
N ARG A 321 6.24 -15.42 13.71
CA ARG A 321 6.43 -16.30 14.87
C ARG A 321 7.25 -17.53 14.49
N LEU A 322 7.02 -18.16 13.35
CA LEU A 322 7.83 -19.29 12.86
C LEU A 322 9.32 -18.90 12.71
N LEU A 323 9.61 -17.69 12.23
CA LEU A 323 10.98 -17.15 12.16
C LEU A 323 11.57 -16.97 13.55
N VAL A 324 10.81 -16.46 14.53
CA VAL A 324 11.28 -16.32 15.92
C VAL A 324 11.59 -17.69 16.51
N LEU A 325 10.74 -18.69 16.31
CA LEU A 325 10.98 -20.05 16.76
C LEU A 325 12.25 -20.64 16.15
N ALA A 326 12.46 -20.48 14.83
CA ALA A 326 13.68 -20.95 14.17
C ALA A 326 14.95 -20.30 14.73
N ILE A 327 14.92 -18.96 14.87
CA ILE A 327 16.05 -18.19 15.37
C ILE A 327 16.36 -18.52 16.83
N THR A 328 15.34 -18.57 17.69
CA THR A 328 15.53 -18.84 19.14
C THR A 328 16.01 -20.25 19.38
N ALA A 329 15.50 -21.24 18.65
CA ALA A 329 16.00 -22.62 18.70
C ALA A 329 17.45 -22.71 18.21
N ALA A 330 17.78 -22.10 17.07
CA ALA A 330 19.13 -22.10 16.52
C ALA A 330 20.17 -21.42 17.45
N LEU A 331 19.76 -20.39 18.19
CA LEU A 331 20.60 -19.65 19.14
C LEU A 331 20.55 -20.22 20.56
N GLY A 332 19.77 -21.27 20.83
CA GLY A 332 19.61 -21.84 22.17
C GLY A 332 18.91 -20.92 23.18
N ARG A 333 18.03 -20.03 22.70
CA ARG A 333 17.25 -19.10 23.53
C ARG A 333 15.94 -19.76 23.98
N TRP A 334 16.05 -20.75 24.87
CA TRP A 334 14.95 -21.67 25.18
C TRP A 334 13.77 -21.03 25.94
N GLU A 335 14.01 -19.99 26.75
CA GLU A 335 12.93 -19.28 27.44
C GLU A 335 12.00 -18.58 26.43
N GLU A 336 12.57 -17.83 25.48
CA GLU A 336 11.81 -17.19 24.40
C GLU A 336 11.18 -18.21 23.48
N PHE A 337 11.88 -19.30 23.13
CA PHE A 337 11.35 -20.39 22.33
C PHE A 337 10.09 -20.98 22.98
N ARG A 338 10.17 -21.37 24.25
CA ARG A 338 9.02 -21.92 25.01
C ARG A 338 7.84 -20.94 25.07
N LEU A 339 8.13 -19.67 25.35
CA LEU A 339 7.11 -18.64 25.38
C LEU A 339 6.36 -18.53 24.04
N HIS A 340 7.10 -18.49 22.93
CA HIS A 340 6.53 -18.39 21.59
C HIS A 340 5.82 -19.68 21.13
N VAL A 341 6.27 -20.87 21.54
CA VAL A 341 5.53 -22.12 21.33
C VAL A 341 4.19 -22.08 22.06
N ARG A 342 4.19 -21.86 23.38
CA ARG A 342 2.97 -21.83 24.19
C ARG A 342 1.96 -20.82 23.71
N THR A 343 2.38 -19.57 23.45
CA THR A 343 1.46 -18.51 23.00
C THR A 343 1.05 -18.70 21.55
N GLY A 344 1.88 -19.30 20.70
CA GLY A 344 1.53 -19.63 19.32
C GLY A 344 0.49 -20.74 19.22
N LEU A 345 0.65 -21.82 20.02
CA LEU A 345 -0.32 -22.91 20.08
C LEU A 345 -1.68 -22.48 20.65
N ALA A 346 -1.70 -21.45 21.48
CA ALA A 346 -2.94 -20.84 21.99
C ALA A 346 -3.63 -19.90 20.98
N SER A 347 -3.04 -19.60 19.84
CA SER A 347 -3.55 -18.61 18.86
C SER A 347 -3.52 -19.11 17.41
N GLU A 348 -2.35 -19.05 16.76
CA GLU A 348 -2.28 -19.20 15.30
C GLU A 348 -1.45 -20.40 14.81
N LEU A 349 -0.75 -21.14 15.69
CA LEU A 349 0.11 -22.27 15.30
C LEU A 349 -0.48 -23.61 15.70
N GLU A 350 -0.11 -24.64 14.93
CA GLU A 350 -0.31 -26.04 15.27
C GLU A 350 1.05 -26.70 15.60
N MET A 351 1.02 -27.85 16.31
CA MET A 351 2.24 -28.63 16.58
C MET A 351 2.96 -29.08 15.29
N ALA A 352 2.21 -29.20 14.19
CA ALA A 352 2.76 -29.51 12.88
C ALA A 352 3.69 -28.39 12.38
N ASP A 353 3.31 -27.13 12.59
CA ASP A 353 4.13 -25.96 12.19
C ASP A 353 5.44 -25.94 12.98
N VAL A 354 5.36 -26.13 14.29
CA VAL A 354 6.55 -26.19 15.17
C VAL A 354 7.49 -27.32 14.75
N LYS A 355 6.95 -28.46 14.38
CA LYS A 355 7.72 -29.62 13.87
C LYS A 355 8.49 -29.24 12.60
N GLU A 356 7.84 -28.61 11.61
CA GLU A 356 8.48 -28.20 10.34
C GLU A 356 9.63 -27.20 10.58
N VAL A 357 9.45 -26.24 11.51
CA VAL A 357 10.51 -25.32 11.93
C VAL A 357 11.69 -26.11 12.52
N LEU A 358 11.44 -27.07 13.45
CA LEU A 358 12.51 -27.80 14.11
C LEU A 358 13.23 -28.76 13.16
N LEU A 359 12.55 -29.36 12.19
CA LEU A 359 13.20 -30.13 11.12
C LEU A 359 14.15 -29.25 10.30
N THR A 360 13.75 -28.03 9.99
CA THR A 360 14.61 -27.06 9.31
C THR A 360 15.80 -26.68 10.19
N VAL A 361 15.60 -26.42 11.48
CA VAL A 361 16.67 -26.13 12.44
C VAL A 361 17.67 -27.31 12.53
N ALA A 362 17.20 -28.56 12.48
CA ALA A 362 18.07 -29.74 12.50
C ALA A 362 19.11 -29.72 11.36
N ILE A 363 18.70 -29.28 10.18
CA ILE A 363 19.57 -29.23 8.99
C ILE A 363 20.52 -28.04 9.01
N TYR A 364 20.04 -26.86 9.38
CA TYR A 364 20.80 -25.60 9.23
C TYR A 364 21.51 -25.13 10.51
N ALA A 365 21.05 -25.59 11.69
CA ALA A 365 21.64 -25.22 12.99
C ALA A 365 22.11 -26.44 13.82
N GLY A 366 21.83 -27.64 13.33
CA GLY A 366 22.31 -28.90 13.91
C GLY A 366 21.29 -29.65 14.75
N VAL A 367 21.40 -30.99 14.69
CA VAL A 367 20.50 -31.93 15.35
C VAL A 367 20.38 -31.71 16.87
N PRO A 368 21.45 -31.36 17.62
CA PRO A 368 21.30 -31.14 19.07
C PRO A 368 20.36 -30.00 19.42
N ALA A 369 20.38 -28.89 18.64
CA ALA A 369 19.47 -27.77 18.85
C ALA A 369 18.01 -28.19 18.58
N ALA A 370 17.77 -28.85 17.47
CA ALA A 370 16.43 -29.36 17.15
C ALA A 370 15.92 -30.35 18.20
N ASN A 371 16.75 -31.29 18.68
CA ASN A 371 16.36 -32.26 19.69
C ASN A 371 15.89 -31.58 21.00
N THR A 372 16.64 -30.58 21.47
CA THR A 372 16.23 -29.76 22.62
C THR A 372 14.91 -29.03 22.35
N GLY A 373 14.77 -28.49 21.13
CA GLY A 373 13.54 -27.80 20.70
C GLY A 373 12.30 -28.73 20.69
N PHE A 374 12.44 -29.96 20.21
CA PHE A 374 11.35 -30.95 20.25
C PHE A 374 10.91 -31.28 21.67
N HIS A 375 11.83 -31.49 22.60
CA HIS A 375 11.52 -31.70 24.02
C HIS A 375 10.79 -30.47 24.61
N ALA A 376 11.34 -29.28 24.39
CA ALA A 376 10.75 -28.05 24.88
C ALA A 376 9.32 -27.81 24.32
N ALA A 377 9.10 -28.10 23.05
CA ALA A 377 7.78 -27.94 22.43
C ALA A 377 6.75 -28.94 22.99
N LEU A 378 7.15 -30.20 23.21
CA LEU A 378 6.30 -31.22 23.82
C LEU A 378 5.88 -30.85 25.24
N GLU A 379 6.79 -30.36 26.06
CA GLU A 379 6.50 -29.91 27.43
C GLU A 379 5.48 -28.75 27.43
N GLU A 380 5.64 -27.77 26.55
CA GLU A 380 4.69 -26.63 26.45
C GLU A 380 3.31 -27.07 25.94
N SER A 381 3.24 -28.06 25.04
CA SER A 381 1.97 -28.56 24.53
C SER A 381 1.14 -29.35 25.56
N GLN A 382 1.79 -29.87 26.61
CA GLN A 382 1.14 -30.63 27.71
C GLN A 382 0.75 -29.73 28.89
N SER A 383 1.26 -28.49 28.92
CA SER A 383 1.08 -27.54 30.03
C SER A 383 -0.07 -26.55 29.81
N GLY A 384 -0.71 -26.55 28.65
CA GLY A 384 -1.88 -25.76 28.28
C GLY A 384 -3.11 -26.62 28.19
#